data_ed486aa0763c7eecf9494b216c549056
#
_entry.id   ed486aa0763c7eecf9494b216c549056
#
_cell.length_a   1.000
_cell.length_b   1.000
_cell.length_c   1.000
_cell.angle_alpha   90.00
_cell.angle_beta   90.00
_cell.angle_gamma   90.00
#
_symmetry.space_group_name_H-M   'P 1'
#
loop_
_entity.id
_entity.type
_entity.pdbx_description
1 polymer ?
#
loop_
_entity_poly.entity_id
_entity_poly.type
_entity_poly.pdbx_seq_one_letter_code
_entity_poly.pdbx_strand_id
1 'polypeptide(L)'
;VYMEPQAEFETTKQAIRIKQLFADFEADYCVLDTRNAGVAIYDALAKVLYDVDRNVEYEPWTCMNDDKLKARIVIAGQKEVVFSVKASLELNSKIAVSMRDSLNNRMIELMVSNQEGVEELQRLYPEYVSADVDTQLFYERPFLETVALINEMIGLEYTVQNQTNLIKIEERPGARTDRYTSVSYGNYFVSLLEADLFSDSSGYEYVTLCN
;
A
#
# COMPACT_ATOMS: atom_id res chain seq x y z
N VAL A 1 3.66 8.89 -2.65
CA VAL A 1 4.07 7.88 -1.65
C VAL A 1 4.34 8.58 -0.33
N TYR A 2 3.88 7.99 0.76
CA TYR A 2 4.10 8.47 2.12
C TYR A 2 4.70 7.34 2.95
N MET A 3 5.78 7.61 3.66
CA MET A 3 6.46 6.67 4.53
C MET A 3 6.64 7.30 5.91
N GLU A 4 6.22 6.61 6.95
CA GLU A 4 6.37 7.04 8.33
C GLU A 4 7.06 5.94 9.14
N PRO A 5 8.33 6.15 9.54
CA PRO A 5 9.01 5.21 10.40
C PRO A 5 8.40 5.26 11.80
N GLN A 6 8.10 4.09 12.35
CA GLN A 6 7.59 3.97 13.71
C GLN A 6 8.76 3.70 14.67
N ALA A 7 9.01 4.60 15.60
CA ALA A 7 10.06 4.46 16.60
C ALA A 7 9.65 3.54 17.76
N GLU A 8 8.35 3.40 18.01
CA GLU A 8 7.80 2.61 19.11
C GLU A 8 6.82 1.54 18.60
N PHE A 9 6.95 0.31 19.10
CA PHE A 9 6.04 -0.80 18.79
C PHE A 9 4.73 -0.73 19.58
N GLU A 10 4.04 0.40 19.55
CA GLU A 10 2.73 0.52 20.16
C GLU A 10 1.63 0.32 19.12
N THR A 11 1.08 -0.88 19.06
CA THR A 11 0.12 -1.29 18.02
C THR A 11 -1.13 -0.41 17.98
N THR A 12 -1.57 0.11 19.14
CA THR A 12 -2.73 1.00 19.20
C THR A 12 -2.45 2.34 18.53
N LYS A 13 -1.29 2.95 18.78
CA LYS A 13 -0.89 4.20 18.12
C LYS A 13 -0.75 4.01 16.60
N GLN A 14 -0.14 2.88 16.20
CA GLN A 14 -0.04 2.55 14.78
C GLN A 14 -1.42 2.38 14.13
N ALA A 15 -2.35 1.70 14.79
CA ALA A 15 -3.71 1.53 14.30
C ALA A 15 -4.47 2.86 14.21
N ILE A 16 -4.33 3.75 15.20
CA ILE A 16 -4.90 5.11 15.14
C ILE A 16 -4.30 5.86 13.96
N ARG A 17 -2.97 5.81 13.77
CA ARG A 17 -2.31 6.48 12.65
C ARG A 17 -2.79 5.97 11.29
N ILE A 18 -3.01 4.66 11.15
CA ILE A 18 -3.59 4.07 9.93
C ILE A 18 -5.00 4.63 9.68
N LYS A 19 -5.83 4.73 10.71
CA LYS A 19 -7.19 5.31 10.58
C LYS A 19 -7.17 6.80 10.27
N GLN A 20 -6.22 7.55 10.83
CA GLN A 20 -6.00 8.96 10.46
C GLN A 20 -5.67 9.08 8.96
N LEU A 21 -4.69 8.32 8.47
CA LEU A 21 -4.32 8.32 7.05
C LEU A 21 -5.48 7.88 6.15
N PHE A 22 -6.22 6.86 6.56
CA PHE A 22 -7.39 6.41 5.83
C PHE A 22 -8.45 7.52 5.68
N ALA A 23 -8.69 8.29 6.73
CA ALA A 23 -9.59 9.43 6.69
C ALA A 23 -9.01 10.62 5.91
N ASP A 24 -7.73 10.95 6.11
CA ASP A 24 -7.06 12.08 5.45
C ASP A 24 -6.98 11.92 3.92
N PHE A 25 -6.83 10.68 3.45
CA PHE A 25 -6.79 10.35 2.03
C PHE A 25 -8.13 9.90 1.45
N GLU A 26 -9.22 9.95 2.23
CA GLU A 26 -10.55 9.47 1.83
C GLU A 26 -10.50 8.07 1.21
N ALA A 27 -9.70 7.18 1.83
CA ALA A 27 -9.44 5.85 1.30
C ALA A 27 -10.65 4.92 1.48
N ASP A 28 -10.87 4.01 0.53
CA ASP A 28 -11.92 3.00 0.59
C ASP A 28 -11.44 1.69 1.21
N TYR A 29 -10.13 1.38 1.06
CA TYR A 29 -9.55 0.11 1.48
C TYR A 29 -8.20 0.29 2.17
N CYS A 30 -7.89 -0.65 3.05
CA CYS A 30 -6.60 -0.76 3.73
C CYS A 30 -5.97 -2.12 3.41
N VAL A 31 -4.86 -2.12 2.69
CA VAL A 31 -4.08 -3.34 2.42
C VAL A 31 -3.04 -3.51 3.52
N LEU A 32 -3.10 -4.62 4.24
CA LEU A 32 -2.29 -4.87 5.43
C LEU A 32 -1.49 -6.18 5.30
N ASP A 33 -0.18 -6.13 5.52
CA ASP A 33 0.59 -7.36 5.79
C ASP A 33 0.22 -7.90 7.16
N THR A 34 -0.49 -9.01 7.17
CA THR A 34 -0.99 -9.65 8.40
C THR A 34 -0.09 -10.80 8.86
N ARG A 35 1.20 -10.76 8.58
CA ARG A 35 2.18 -11.64 9.20
C ARG A 35 2.75 -11.01 10.48
N ASN A 36 3.14 -11.84 11.42
CA ASN A 36 3.84 -11.43 12.64
C ASN A 36 3.14 -10.25 13.36
N ALA A 37 3.81 -9.10 13.46
CA ALA A 37 3.28 -7.90 14.09
C ALA A 37 2.01 -7.34 13.42
N GLY A 38 1.81 -7.60 12.13
CA GLY A 38 0.63 -7.14 11.40
C GLY A 38 -0.69 -7.71 11.93
N VAL A 39 -0.68 -8.92 12.51
CA VAL A 39 -1.87 -9.48 13.19
C VAL A 39 -2.26 -8.63 14.39
N ALA A 40 -1.28 -8.17 15.19
CA ALA A 40 -1.56 -7.33 16.36
C ALA A 40 -2.11 -5.94 15.96
N ILE A 41 -1.62 -5.40 14.85
CA ILE A 41 -2.16 -4.15 14.26
C ILE A 41 -3.60 -4.38 13.79
N TYR A 42 -3.87 -5.49 13.10
CA TYR A 42 -5.23 -5.86 12.71
C TYR A 42 -6.16 -5.98 13.92
N ASP A 43 -5.73 -6.66 14.99
CA ASP A 43 -6.51 -6.80 16.22
C ASP A 43 -6.82 -5.44 16.88
N ALA A 44 -5.95 -4.45 16.72
CA ALA A 44 -6.23 -3.09 17.18
C ALA A 44 -7.22 -2.37 16.22
N LEU A 45 -7.05 -2.48 14.91
CA LEU A 45 -7.96 -1.90 13.90
C LEU A 45 -9.38 -2.47 14.01
N ALA A 46 -9.51 -3.72 14.46
CA ALA A 46 -10.80 -4.39 14.60
C ALA A 46 -11.63 -3.90 15.80
N LYS A 47 -11.10 -2.96 16.58
CA LYS A 47 -11.77 -2.34 17.75
C LYS A 47 -12.13 -0.90 17.46
N VAL A 48 -13.07 -0.37 18.24
CA VAL A 48 -13.29 1.08 18.32
C VAL A 48 -12.02 1.72 18.90
N LEU A 49 -11.50 2.74 18.24
CA LEU A 49 -10.32 3.46 18.65
C LEU A 49 -10.65 4.94 18.83
N TYR A 50 -10.20 5.50 19.96
CA TYR A 50 -10.35 6.93 20.20
C TYR A 50 -9.00 7.63 20.01
N ASP A 51 -9.02 8.61 19.10
CA ASP A 51 -7.89 9.49 18.81
C ASP A 51 -7.99 10.73 19.70
N VAL A 52 -7.12 10.79 20.70
CA VAL A 52 -7.10 11.90 21.67
C VAL A 52 -6.68 13.22 20.99
N ASP A 53 -5.74 13.14 20.04
CA ASP A 53 -5.18 14.33 19.38
C ASP A 53 -6.19 15.02 18.46
N ARG A 54 -7.03 14.22 17.79
CA ARG A 54 -8.07 14.71 16.88
C ARG A 54 -9.45 14.79 17.52
N ASN A 55 -9.60 14.25 18.72
CA ASN A 55 -10.90 14.11 19.41
C ASN A 55 -11.94 13.39 18.56
N VAL A 56 -11.55 12.27 17.94
CA VAL A 56 -12.37 11.48 17.01
C VAL A 56 -12.41 10.02 17.47
N GLU A 57 -13.59 9.41 17.40
CA GLU A 57 -13.76 7.97 17.56
C GLU A 57 -13.82 7.32 16.17
N TYR A 58 -12.97 6.32 15.95
CA TYR A 58 -12.92 5.55 14.71
C TYR A 58 -13.68 4.24 14.86
N GLU A 59 -14.55 3.95 13.89
CA GLU A 59 -15.27 2.69 13.78
C GLU A 59 -14.34 1.46 13.71
N PRO A 60 -14.78 0.30 14.22
CA PRO A 60 -14.00 -0.92 14.12
C PRO A 60 -14.02 -1.46 12.69
N TRP A 61 -12.90 -2.03 12.25
CA TRP A 61 -12.76 -2.62 10.92
C TRP A 61 -12.73 -4.14 10.95
N THR A 62 -13.06 -4.77 9.82
CA THR A 62 -12.90 -6.21 9.64
C THR A 62 -12.24 -6.54 8.31
N CYS A 63 -11.75 -7.78 8.21
CA CYS A 63 -11.03 -8.27 7.04
C CYS A 63 -12.01 -8.68 5.94
N MET A 64 -11.65 -8.44 4.67
CA MET A 64 -12.46 -8.80 3.50
C MET A 64 -12.24 -10.24 3.06
N ASN A 65 -10.99 -10.72 3.13
CA ASN A 65 -10.52 -11.92 2.43
C ASN A 65 -9.96 -13.02 3.33
N ASP A 66 -10.11 -12.92 4.66
CA ASP A 66 -9.61 -13.92 5.60
C ASP A 66 -10.60 -14.16 6.74
N ASP A 67 -11.34 -15.25 6.66
CA ASP A 67 -12.36 -15.62 7.67
C ASP A 67 -11.76 -15.90 9.04
N LYS A 68 -10.48 -16.34 9.12
CA LYS A 68 -9.80 -16.56 10.39
C LYS A 68 -9.49 -15.23 11.08
N LEU A 69 -9.16 -14.19 10.31
CA LEU A 69 -9.02 -12.86 10.87
C LEU A 69 -10.36 -12.26 11.25
N LYS A 70 -11.39 -12.40 10.42
CA LYS A 70 -12.77 -11.96 10.76
C LYS A 70 -13.24 -12.54 12.10
N ALA A 71 -12.98 -13.82 12.34
CA ALA A 71 -13.41 -14.52 13.53
C ALA A 71 -12.62 -14.16 14.82
N ARG A 72 -11.49 -13.43 14.71
CA ARG A 72 -10.67 -13.09 15.89
C ARG A 72 -11.34 -12.09 16.82
N ILE A 73 -11.94 -11.07 16.23
CA ILE A 73 -12.63 -10.00 16.95
C ILE A 73 -13.91 -9.71 16.21
N VAL A 74 -15.03 -9.95 16.82
CA VAL A 74 -16.35 -9.70 16.25
C VAL A 74 -17.04 -8.63 17.08
N ILE A 75 -17.25 -7.48 16.50
CA ILE A 75 -17.94 -6.33 17.10
C ILE A 75 -19.02 -5.86 16.15
N ALA A 76 -20.19 -5.50 16.66
CA ALA A 76 -21.26 -4.96 15.84
C ALA A 76 -20.81 -3.66 15.15
N GLY A 77 -21.19 -3.49 13.88
CA GLY A 77 -20.86 -2.29 13.10
C GLY A 77 -19.45 -2.25 12.51
N GLN A 78 -18.72 -3.36 12.50
CA GLN A 78 -17.43 -3.43 11.83
C GLN A 78 -17.56 -3.14 10.32
N LYS A 79 -16.69 -2.26 9.82
CA LYS A 79 -16.59 -1.93 8.40
C LYS A 79 -15.60 -2.87 7.72
N GLU A 80 -16.03 -3.51 6.64
CA GLU A 80 -15.22 -4.48 5.88
C GLU A 80 -14.33 -3.76 4.88
N VAL A 81 -13.14 -3.33 5.31
CA VAL A 81 -12.20 -2.51 4.52
C VAL A 81 -10.76 -3.03 4.52
N VAL A 82 -10.43 -4.03 5.35
CA VAL A 82 -9.06 -4.53 5.44
C VAL A 82 -8.85 -5.69 4.47
N PHE A 83 -7.96 -5.54 3.51
CA PHE A 83 -7.46 -6.64 2.68
C PHE A 83 -6.16 -7.19 3.28
N SER A 84 -6.20 -8.44 3.70
CA SER A 84 -5.08 -9.13 4.34
C SER A 84 -4.14 -9.71 3.29
N VAL A 85 -2.86 -9.38 3.38
CA VAL A 85 -1.78 -10.03 2.62
C VAL A 85 -0.96 -10.90 3.57
N LYS A 86 -0.96 -12.22 3.30
CA LYS A 86 -0.09 -13.19 3.95
C LYS A 86 0.91 -13.71 2.93
N ALA A 87 1.99 -12.97 2.74
CA ALA A 87 2.95 -13.24 1.70
C ALA A 87 3.56 -14.65 1.85
N SER A 88 3.21 -15.54 0.93
CA SER A 88 3.89 -16.81 0.62
C SER A 88 4.79 -16.59 -0.60
N LEU A 89 5.65 -17.54 -0.90
CA LEU A 89 6.48 -17.48 -2.11
C LEU A 89 5.62 -17.35 -3.38
N GLU A 90 4.53 -18.13 -3.45
CA GLU A 90 3.60 -18.08 -4.59
C GLU A 90 2.91 -16.72 -4.70
N LEU A 91 2.39 -16.19 -3.58
CA LEU A 91 1.73 -14.89 -3.57
C LEU A 91 2.72 -13.76 -3.90
N ASN A 92 3.94 -13.81 -3.34
CA ASN A 92 4.97 -12.83 -3.67
C ASN A 92 5.34 -12.88 -5.17
N SER A 93 5.39 -14.07 -5.77
CA SER A 93 5.60 -14.20 -7.21
C SER A 93 4.47 -13.55 -8.01
N LYS A 94 3.20 -13.77 -7.64
CA LYS A 94 2.04 -13.13 -8.29
C LYS A 94 2.08 -11.61 -8.14
N ILE A 95 2.38 -11.11 -6.94
CA ILE A 95 2.52 -9.68 -6.66
C ILE A 95 3.63 -9.05 -7.52
N ALA A 96 4.79 -9.72 -7.61
CA ALA A 96 5.91 -9.25 -8.41
C ALA A 96 5.58 -9.17 -9.90
N VAL A 97 4.88 -10.19 -10.43
CA VAL A 97 4.41 -10.20 -11.82
C VAL A 97 3.40 -9.08 -12.06
N SER A 98 2.40 -8.96 -11.20
CA SER A 98 1.40 -7.88 -11.28
C SER A 98 2.06 -6.49 -11.29
N MET A 99 3.00 -6.24 -10.37
CA MET A 99 3.71 -4.96 -10.30
C MET A 99 4.52 -4.67 -11.56
N ARG A 100 5.26 -5.66 -12.06
CA ARG A 100 6.03 -5.53 -13.31
C ARG A 100 5.12 -5.24 -14.50
N ASP A 101 4.02 -5.96 -14.60
CA ASP A 101 3.08 -5.82 -15.71
C ASP A 101 2.38 -4.46 -15.67
N SER A 102 1.99 -3.97 -14.49
CA SER A 102 1.43 -2.63 -14.32
C SER A 102 2.42 -1.52 -14.72
N LEU A 103 3.70 -1.66 -14.36
CA LEU A 103 4.74 -0.71 -14.79
C LEU A 103 4.99 -0.76 -16.30
N ASN A 104 5.08 -1.96 -16.89
CA ASN A 104 5.32 -2.13 -18.33
C ASN A 104 4.15 -1.57 -19.17
N ASN A 105 2.93 -1.70 -18.67
CA ASN A 105 1.72 -1.21 -19.33
C ASN A 105 1.38 0.24 -18.97
N ARG A 106 2.25 0.93 -18.19
CA ARG A 106 2.06 2.32 -17.76
C ARG A 106 0.74 2.55 -16.99
N MET A 107 0.33 1.56 -16.21
CA MET A 107 -0.84 1.65 -15.33
C MET A 107 -0.51 2.34 -14.00
N ILE A 108 0.77 2.52 -13.70
CA ILE A 108 1.26 3.23 -12.53
C ILE A 108 1.96 4.49 -12.99
N GLU A 109 1.46 5.63 -12.54
CA GLU A 109 2.13 6.92 -12.69
C GLU A 109 2.87 7.26 -11.40
N LEU A 110 4.13 7.60 -11.54
CA LEU A 110 4.95 8.10 -10.44
C LEU A 110 5.03 9.61 -10.52
N MET A 111 5.26 10.25 -9.39
CA MET A 111 5.49 11.70 -9.36
C MET A 111 6.77 12.04 -10.14
N VAL A 112 6.86 13.28 -10.60
CA VAL A 112 8.05 13.83 -11.24
C VAL A 112 9.28 13.75 -10.32
N SER A 113 10.45 13.98 -10.88
CA SER A 113 11.69 14.01 -10.11
C SER A 113 11.64 15.07 -9.00
N ASN A 114 12.46 14.91 -7.94
CA ASN A 114 12.49 15.91 -6.87
C ASN A 114 12.84 17.31 -7.40
N GLN A 115 13.74 17.41 -8.37
CA GLN A 115 14.10 18.69 -8.97
C GLN A 115 12.91 19.36 -9.66
N GLU A 116 12.21 18.63 -10.52
CA GLU A 116 11.01 19.14 -11.21
C GLU A 116 9.90 19.46 -10.20
N GLY A 117 9.75 18.64 -9.16
CA GLY A 117 8.79 18.89 -8.07
C GLY A 117 9.09 20.19 -7.32
N VAL A 118 10.33 20.47 -7.00
CA VAL A 118 10.75 21.73 -6.34
C VAL A 118 10.48 22.93 -7.26
N GLU A 119 10.80 22.83 -8.54
CA GLU A 119 10.51 23.90 -9.52
C GLU A 119 9.01 24.18 -9.60
N GLU A 120 8.18 23.14 -9.58
CA GLU A 120 6.73 23.27 -9.57
C GLU A 120 6.19 23.86 -8.27
N LEU A 121 6.73 23.46 -7.11
CA LEU A 121 6.39 24.05 -5.82
C LEU A 121 6.69 25.54 -5.77
N GLN A 122 7.88 25.96 -6.26
CA GLN A 122 8.25 27.37 -6.35
C GLN A 122 7.31 28.17 -7.25
N ARG A 123 6.84 27.55 -8.33
CA ARG A 123 5.92 28.19 -9.28
C ARG A 123 4.50 28.34 -8.73
N LEU A 124 3.97 27.30 -8.06
CA LEU A 124 2.57 27.26 -7.61
C LEU A 124 2.35 27.84 -6.22
N TYR A 125 3.37 27.77 -5.35
CA TYR A 125 3.29 28.15 -3.95
C TYR A 125 4.39 29.16 -3.59
N PRO A 126 4.17 30.46 -3.81
CA PRO A 126 5.17 31.50 -3.50
C PRO A 126 5.67 31.47 -2.04
N GLU A 127 4.81 31.05 -1.10
CA GLU A 127 5.12 30.88 0.31
C GLU A 127 6.17 29.79 0.56
N TYR A 128 6.28 28.79 -0.32
CA TYR A 128 7.28 27.74 -0.23
C TYR A 128 8.70 28.30 -0.24
N VAL A 129 8.98 29.32 -1.08
CA VAL A 129 10.33 29.93 -1.22
C VAL A 129 10.78 30.61 0.07
N SER A 130 9.83 31.18 0.81
CA SER A 130 10.08 31.91 2.06
C SER A 130 9.89 31.05 3.32
N ALA A 131 9.46 29.81 3.17
CA ALA A 131 9.20 28.88 4.27
C ALA A 131 10.53 28.45 4.94
N ASP A 132 10.44 28.05 6.20
CA ASP A 132 11.55 27.39 6.90
C ASP A 132 11.84 26.01 6.29
N VAL A 133 13.03 25.47 6.61
CA VAL A 133 13.53 24.22 6.03
C VAL A 133 12.59 23.03 6.32
N ASP A 134 12.01 22.96 7.50
CA ASP A 134 11.13 21.85 7.87
C ASP A 134 9.83 21.87 7.06
N THR A 135 9.29 23.06 6.86
CA THR A 135 8.12 23.30 5.99
C THR A 135 8.46 22.97 4.53
N GLN A 136 9.61 23.40 4.02
CA GLN A 136 10.03 23.03 2.65
C GLN A 136 10.17 21.52 2.49
N LEU A 137 10.82 20.83 3.41
CA LEU A 137 10.95 19.38 3.41
C LEU A 137 9.59 18.66 3.49
N PHE A 138 8.64 19.22 4.20
CA PHE A 138 7.27 18.68 4.24
C PHE A 138 6.62 18.70 2.86
N TYR A 139 6.74 19.79 2.11
CA TYR A 139 6.24 19.90 0.73
C TYR A 139 6.98 19.01 -0.25
N GLU A 140 8.30 18.86 -0.09
CA GLU A 140 9.14 18.06 -0.97
C GLU A 140 9.00 16.55 -0.71
N ARG A 141 8.54 16.15 0.47
CA ARG A 141 8.49 14.76 0.92
C ARG A 141 7.86 13.79 -0.10
N PRO A 142 6.74 14.08 -0.78
CA PRO A 142 6.16 13.16 -1.76
C PRO A 142 7.11 12.83 -2.92
N PHE A 143 7.89 13.80 -3.39
CA PHE A 143 8.87 13.62 -4.46
C PHE A 143 10.07 12.81 -3.96
N LEU A 144 10.58 13.11 -2.77
CA LEU A 144 11.68 12.37 -2.13
C LEU A 144 11.32 10.91 -1.88
N GLU A 145 10.11 10.63 -1.40
CA GLU A 145 9.61 9.28 -1.18
C GLU A 145 9.42 8.52 -2.51
N THR A 146 9.07 9.21 -3.58
CA THR A 146 8.98 8.62 -4.93
C THR A 146 10.38 8.25 -5.46
N VAL A 147 11.36 9.13 -5.31
CA VAL A 147 12.76 8.81 -5.67
C VAL A 147 13.28 7.63 -4.85
N ALA A 148 12.97 7.58 -3.56
CA ALA A 148 13.35 6.46 -2.70
C ALA A 148 12.69 5.14 -3.15
N LEU A 149 11.41 5.16 -3.53
CA LEU A 149 10.71 4.00 -4.12
C LEU A 149 11.40 3.53 -5.40
N ILE A 150 11.73 4.44 -6.32
CA ILE A 150 12.42 4.10 -7.57
C ILE A 150 13.78 3.44 -7.26
N ASN A 151 14.54 3.97 -6.31
CA ASN A 151 15.81 3.39 -5.91
C ASN A 151 15.66 1.99 -5.28
N GLU A 152 14.63 1.76 -4.46
CA GLU A 152 14.30 0.43 -3.97
C GLU A 152 14.02 -0.53 -5.15
N MET A 153 13.21 -0.12 -6.13
CA MET A 153 12.86 -0.92 -7.30
C MET A 153 14.07 -1.27 -8.17
N ILE A 154 14.97 -0.32 -8.41
CA ILE A 154 16.22 -0.55 -9.17
C ILE A 154 17.15 -1.50 -8.43
N GLY A 155 17.11 -1.51 -7.10
CA GLY A 155 17.91 -2.37 -6.24
C GLY A 155 17.44 -3.83 -6.16
N LEU A 156 16.26 -4.18 -6.70
CA LEU A 156 15.72 -5.52 -6.64
C LEU A 156 16.31 -6.43 -7.69
N GLU A 157 16.55 -7.67 -7.29
CA GLU A 157 16.96 -8.75 -8.18
C GLU A 157 15.85 -9.81 -8.27
N TYR A 158 15.55 -10.25 -9.49
CA TYR A 158 14.55 -11.28 -9.75
C TYR A 158 15.24 -12.59 -10.10
N THR A 159 14.97 -13.62 -9.31
CA THR A 159 15.43 -14.99 -9.61
C THR A 159 14.22 -15.88 -9.89
N VAL A 160 14.32 -16.70 -10.94
CA VAL A 160 13.29 -17.70 -11.26
C VAL A 160 13.72 -19.04 -10.66
N GLN A 161 12.87 -19.60 -9.83
CA GLN A 161 13.13 -20.92 -9.24
C GLN A 161 12.90 -22.02 -10.28
N ASN A 162 13.95 -22.77 -10.61
CA ASN A 162 13.95 -23.77 -11.68
C ASN A 162 12.89 -24.89 -11.55
N GLN A 163 12.43 -25.19 -10.33
CA GLN A 163 11.45 -26.28 -10.09
C GLN A 163 10.00 -25.81 -10.14
N THR A 164 9.73 -24.58 -9.80
CA THR A 164 8.35 -24.05 -9.63
C THR A 164 8.01 -22.94 -10.62
N ASN A 165 8.99 -22.43 -11.36
CA ASN A 165 8.88 -21.24 -12.20
C ASN A 165 8.39 -19.99 -11.43
N LEU A 166 8.45 -20.01 -10.10
CA LEU A 166 8.06 -18.87 -9.29
C LEU A 166 9.19 -17.83 -9.26
N ILE A 167 8.80 -16.58 -9.32
CA ILE A 167 9.72 -15.46 -9.17
C ILE A 167 9.97 -15.22 -7.68
N LYS A 168 11.24 -15.21 -7.30
CA LYS A 168 11.71 -14.76 -6.01
C LYS A 168 12.34 -13.39 -6.18
N ILE A 169 11.89 -12.43 -5.40
CA ILE A 169 12.53 -11.13 -5.29
C ILE A 169 13.62 -11.24 -4.22
N GLU A 170 14.83 -10.84 -4.56
CA GLU A 170 15.96 -10.79 -3.64
C GLU A 170 16.39 -9.35 -3.45
N GLU A 171 16.60 -9.00 -2.20
CA GLU A 171 17.11 -7.69 -1.80
C GLU A 171 18.63 -7.73 -1.77
N ARG A 172 19.27 -6.68 -2.24
CA ARG A 172 20.70 -6.53 -2.03
C ARG A 172 20.99 -6.35 -0.54
N PRO A 173 22.10 -6.87 -0.01
CA PRO A 173 22.47 -6.68 1.38
C PRO A 173 22.44 -5.20 1.79
N GLY A 174 21.66 -4.88 2.83
CA GLY A 174 21.48 -3.51 3.32
C GLY A 174 20.46 -2.65 2.58
N ALA A 175 19.80 -3.17 1.55
CA ALA A 175 18.68 -2.50 0.90
C ALA A 175 17.43 -2.56 1.77
N ARG A 176 16.58 -1.55 1.65
CA ARG A 176 15.20 -1.55 2.17
C ARG A 176 14.25 -1.71 1.00
N THR A 177 13.11 -2.36 1.24
CA THR A 177 12.08 -2.60 0.23
C THR A 177 10.68 -2.31 0.75
N ASP A 178 10.60 -1.54 1.82
CA ASP A 178 9.33 -1.25 2.51
C ASP A 178 8.34 -0.51 1.60
N ARG A 179 8.84 0.47 0.83
CA ARG A 179 8.03 1.24 -0.13
C ARG A 179 7.57 0.37 -1.28
N TYR A 180 8.51 -0.37 -1.88
CA TYR A 180 8.19 -1.31 -2.95
C TYR A 180 7.15 -2.34 -2.49
N THR A 181 7.34 -2.93 -1.31
CA THR A 181 6.41 -3.92 -0.75
C THR A 181 5.02 -3.32 -0.58
N SER A 182 4.91 -2.13 0.02
CA SER A 182 3.63 -1.47 0.25
C SER A 182 2.92 -1.14 -1.06
N VAL A 183 3.63 -0.58 -2.04
CA VAL A 183 3.04 -0.22 -3.35
C VAL A 183 2.67 -1.47 -4.13
N SER A 184 3.50 -2.53 -4.11
CA SER A 184 3.22 -3.77 -4.82
C SER A 184 2.02 -4.53 -4.25
N TYR A 185 1.83 -4.51 -2.93
CA TYR A 185 0.64 -5.09 -2.29
C TYR A 185 -0.63 -4.31 -2.67
N GLY A 186 -0.56 -2.97 -2.65
CA GLY A 186 -1.65 -2.11 -3.12
C GLY A 186 -1.99 -2.35 -4.58
N ASN A 187 -0.98 -2.37 -5.46
CA ASN A 187 -1.17 -2.66 -6.88
C ASN A 187 -1.80 -4.04 -7.14
N TYR A 188 -1.36 -5.05 -6.42
CA TYR A 188 -1.95 -6.39 -6.51
C TYR A 188 -3.42 -6.39 -6.11
N PHE A 189 -3.78 -5.71 -5.03
CA PHE A 189 -5.18 -5.58 -4.61
C PHE A 189 -6.03 -4.85 -5.66
N VAL A 190 -5.52 -3.75 -6.23
CA VAL A 190 -6.21 -3.03 -7.31
C VAL A 190 -6.43 -3.94 -8.51
N SER A 191 -5.44 -4.76 -8.89
CA SER A 191 -5.59 -5.71 -10.00
C SER A 191 -6.67 -6.77 -9.76
N LEU A 192 -6.90 -7.15 -8.49
CA LEU A 192 -8.01 -8.06 -8.14
C LEU A 192 -9.36 -7.34 -8.26
N LEU A 193 -9.48 -6.12 -7.78
CA LEU A 193 -10.71 -5.32 -7.93
C LEU A 193 -11.06 -5.10 -9.40
N GLU A 194 -10.08 -4.80 -10.24
CA GLU A 194 -10.28 -4.65 -11.69
C GLU A 194 -10.77 -5.96 -12.32
N ALA A 195 -10.16 -7.09 -11.96
CA ALA A 195 -10.58 -8.40 -12.46
C ALA A 195 -12.02 -8.73 -12.07
N ASP A 196 -12.45 -8.41 -10.86
CA ASP A 196 -13.83 -8.62 -10.40
C ASP A 196 -14.81 -7.71 -11.17
N LEU A 197 -14.47 -6.44 -11.38
CA LEU A 197 -15.28 -5.51 -12.17
C LEU A 197 -15.46 -5.99 -13.61
N PHE A 198 -14.39 -6.53 -14.24
CA PHE A 198 -14.48 -7.10 -15.59
C PHE A 198 -15.28 -8.39 -15.61
N SER A 199 -15.24 -9.23 -14.56
CA SER A 199 -16.03 -10.45 -14.47
C SER A 199 -17.53 -10.16 -14.37
N ASP A 200 -17.92 -9.17 -13.58
CA ASP A 200 -19.31 -8.74 -13.42
C ASP A 200 -19.86 -8.02 -14.66
N SER A 201 -19.02 -7.33 -15.42
CA SER A 201 -19.41 -6.65 -16.66
C SER A 201 -19.48 -7.60 -17.86
N SER A 202 -18.89 -8.80 -17.77
CA SER A 202 -18.87 -9.81 -18.84
C SER A 202 -20.12 -10.68 -18.90
N GLY A 203 -21.32 -10.08 -18.79
CA GLY A 203 -22.55 -10.67 -19.32
C GLY A 203 -22.53 -10.82 -20.86
N TYR A 204 -21.38 -10.57 -21.51
CA TYR A 204 -21.13 -10.86 -22.91
C TYR A 204 -20.42 -12.20 -23.03
N GLU A 205 -21.16 -13.22 -23.52
CA GLU A 205 -20.58 -14.47 -24.00
C GLU A 205 -19.42 -14.19 -24.96
N TYR A 206 -18.22 -14.58 -24.57
CA TYR A 206 -17.10 -14.64 -25.52
C TYR A 206 -17.40 -15.77 -26.52
N VAL A 207 -17.88 -15.43 -27.70
CA VAL A 207 -17.89 -16.35 -28.83
C VAL A 207 -16.42 -16.54 -29.26
N THR A 208 -15.83 -17.63 -28.82
CA THR A 208 -14.53 -18.07 -29.27
C THR A 208 -14.68 -18.51 -30.73
N LEU A 209 -14.33 -17.65 -31.67
CA LEU A 209 -14.12 -18.05 -33.06
C LEU A 209 -12.79 -18.82 -33.12
N CYS A 210 -12.87 -20.14 -32.98
CA CYS A 210 -11.79 -21.04 -33.39
C CYS A 210 -11.78 -21.08 -34.92
N ASN A 211 -10.70 -20.58 -35.53
CA ASN A 211 -10.27 -20.94 -36.86
C ASN A 211 -8.99 -21.76 -36.76
#